data_5d85d31e0eacb56d73ec8f8eedfc2ab2
#
_entry.id   5d85d31e0eacb56d73ec8f8eedfc2ab2
#
_cell.length_a   1.000
_cell.length_b   1.000
_cell.length_c   1.000
_cell.angle_alpha   90.00
_cell.angle_beta   90.00
_cell.angle_gamma   90.00
#
_symmetry.space_group_name_H-M   'P 1'
#
loop_
_entity.id
_entity.type
_entity.pdbx_description
1 polymer ?
#
loop_
_entity_poly.entity_id
_entity_poly.type
_entity_poly.pdbx_seq_one_letter_code
_entity_poly.pdbx_strand_id
1 'polypeptide(L)'
;IPFFFFKRIFSFDYYNYHYWQNLIVTKSNFNLFFPTDPGNNDWEESLNFKSRYNLYIPLQMYPEATIDYACQDIKYVDYYKNLFLFIKKNHQKFNIFIKEHPNIMALRPASFYKSIKNDKRITVIPTYENSNYILEKIDCTLVWTGTVGFDSLIRGIPVLSFCKPYYASGSRFMIIKQETQTSKIYKHIKRFYKKRITLTEQKKIFKYVNRQLYK
;
A
#
# COMPACT_ATOMS: atom_id res chain seq x y z
N ILE A 1 4.84 -18.64 15.49
CA ILE A 1 5.11 -17.48 16.37
C ILE A 1 6.49 -17.59 17.04
N PRO A 2 6.89 -18.71 17.73
CA PRO A 2 8.21 -18.79 18.36
C PRO A 2 9.37 -18.64 17.39
N PHE A 3 9.29 -19.22 16.18
CA PHE A 3 10.35 -19.17 15.17
C PHE A 3 10.65 -17.75 14.67
N PHE A 4 9.63 -16.92 14.48
CA PHE A 4 9.78 -15.50 14.11
C PHE A 4 10.47 -14.70 15.23
N PHE A 5 10.15 -14.99 16.47
CA PHE A 5 10.74 -14.36 17.63
C PHE A 5 12.25 -14.67 17.74
N PHE A 6 12.64 -15.93 17.62
CA PHE A 6 14.05 -16.34 17.64
C PHE A 6 14.84 -15.75 16.47
N LYS A 7 14.30 -15.78 15.27
CA LYS A 7 14.94 -15.17 14.10
C LYS A 7 15.17 -13.67 14.28
N ARG A 8 14.23 -12.95 14.89
CA ARG A 8 14.38 -11.52 15.17
C ARG A 8 15.38 -11.16 16.25
N ILE A 9 15.59 -12.03 17.24
CA ILE A 9 16.58 -11.81 18.30
C ILE A 9 18.00 -12.08 17.82
N PHE A 10 18.20 -13.09 16.98
CA PHE A 10 19.51 -13.62 16.66
C PHE A 10 20.04 -13.26 15.26
N SER A 11 19.26 -12.64 14.37
CA SER A 11 19.79 -12.19 13.11
C SER A 11 20.07 -10.68 13.13
N PHE A 12 21.32 -10.31 12.82
CA PHE A 12 21.78 -8.93 12.66
C PHE A 12 21.57 -8.44 11.23
N ASP A 13 20.38 -8.61 10.68
CA ASP A 13 20.04 -8.08 9.37
C ASP A 13 19.40 -6.69 9.47
N TYR A 14 19.21 -6.05 8.32
CA TYR A 14 18.62 -4.73 8.21
C TYR A 14 17.25 -4.61 8.92
N TYR A 15 16.44 -5.66 8.88
CA TYR A 15 15.14 -5.69 9.54
C TYR A 15 15.25 -5.69 11.07
N ASN A 16 16.27 -6.35 11.61
CA ASN A 16 16.54 -6.32 13.03
C ASN A 16 17.05 -4.98 13.51
N TYR A 17 17.87 -4.29 12.74
CA TYR A 17 18.31 -2.94 13.08
C TYR A 17 17.12 -2.00 13.30
N HIS A 18 16.16 -1.98 12.39
CA HIS A 18 14.94 -1.18 12.53
C HIS A 18 14.04 -1.67 13.67
N TYR A 19 13.96 -2.96 13.89
CA TYR A 19 13.24 -3.52 15.03
C TYR A 19 13.81 -3.00 16.35
N TRP A 20 15.12 -3.06 16.55
CA TRP A 20 15.79 -2.58 17.75
C TRP A 20 15.72 -1.06 17.90
N GLN A 21 15.84 -0.30 16.81
CA GLN A 21 15.62 1.15 16.84
C GLN A 21 14.21 1.50 17.31
N ASN A 22 13.19 0.84 16.79
CA ASN A 22 11.83 1.05 17.23
C ASN A 22 11.58 0.60 18.67
N LEU A 23 12.24 -0.45 19.12
CA LEU A 23 12.18 -0.92 20.52
C LEU A 23 12.74 0.14 21.47
N ILE A 24 13.88 0.74 21.12
CA ILE A 24 14.56 1.77 21.92
C ILE A 24 13.75 3.06 21.94
N VAL A 25 13.20 3.46 20.79
CA VAL A 25 12.45 4.71 20.62
C VAL A 25 11.03 4.62 21.18
N THR A 26 10.41 3.44 21.13
CA THR A 26 9.00 3.26 21.53
C THR A 26 8.83 2.56 22.87
N LYS A 27 9.54 2.93 23.92
CA LYS A 27 9.51 2.43 25.31
C LYS A 27 8.20 1.77 25.83
N SER A 28 7.16 1.60 25.03
CA SER A 28 5.80 1.28 25.47
C SER A 28 5.18 0.02 24.88
N ASN A 29 5.87 -0.79 24.05
CA ASN A 29 5.16 -1.82 23.31
C ASN A 29 5.56 -3.24 23.69
N PHE A 30 4.96 -3.73 24.78
CA PHE A 30 4.85 -5.17 25.07
C PHE A 30 4.33 -5.97 23.84
N ASN A 31 3.57 -5.32 22.97
CA ASN A 31 3.08 -5.85 21.69
C ASN A 31 4.19 -6.15 20.66
N LEU A 32 5.43 -5.70 20.87
CA LEU A 32 6.57 -6.05 20.01
C LEU A 32 7.00 -7.52 20.18
N PHE A 33 6.81 -8.10 21.35
CA PHE A 33 7.10 -9.51 21.61
C PHE A 33 5.97 -10.44 21.11
N PHE A 34 4.73 -9.94 21.14
CA PHE A 34 3.54 -10.65 20.68
C PHE A 34 2.73 -9.74 19.75
N PRO A 35 3.23 -9.55 18.52
CA PRO A 35 2.53 -8.67 17.60
C PRO A 35 1.14 -9.22 17.30
N THR A 36 0.13 -8.44 17.63
CA THR A 36 -1.25 -8.71 17.22
C THR A 36 -1.47 -8.14 15.83
N ASP A 37 -2.16 -8.91 14.99
CA ASP A 37 -2.59 -8.41 13.68
C ASP A 37 -3.53 -7.22 13.89
N PRO A 38 -3.24 -6.06 13.30
CA PRO A 38 -4.12 -4.90 13.40
C PRO A 38 -5.41 -5.05 12.58
N GLY A 39 -5.49 -6.07 11.71
CA GLY A 39 -6.58 -6.28 10.76
C GLY A 39 -7.91 -6.68 11.39
N ASN A 40 -9.00 -6.33 10.71
CA ASN A 40 -10.35 -6.77 11.01
C ASN A 40 -10.71 -7.95 10.11
N ASN A 41 -11.14 -9.07 10.67
CA ASN A 41 -11.55 -10.26 9.90
C ASN A 41 -12.83 -9.99 9.08
N ASP A 42 -13.70 -9.08 9.54
CA ASP A 42 -14.95 -8.73 8.87
C ASP A 42 -14.77 -7.53 7.91
N TRP A 43 -13.57 -7.34 7.38
CA TRP A 43 -13.24 -6.19 6.53
C TRP A 43 -14.12 -6.08 5.28
N GLU A 44 -14.65 -7.20 4.80
CA GLU A 44 -15.52 -7.25 3.62
C GLU A 44 -16.85 -6.54 3.81
N GLU A 45 -17.35 -6.44 5.03
CA GLU A 45 -18.58 -5.70 5.34
C GLU A 45 -18.46 -4.21 5.00
N SER A 46 -17.22 -3.71 4.95
CA SER A 46 -16.92 -2.32 4.57
C SER A 46 -16.89 -2.09 3.05
N LEU A 47 -16.98 -3.16 2.24
CA LEU A 47 -16.96 -3.04 0.78
C LEU A 47 -18.21 -2.29 0.28
N ASN A 48 -18.01 -1.43 -0.70
CA ASN A 48 -19.07 -0.65 -1.34
C ASN A 48 -19.88 0.26 -0.39
N PHE A 49 -19.33 0.55 0.79
CA PHE A 49 -19.97 1.45 1.74
C PHE A 49 -20.29 2.81 1.08
N LYS A 50 -21.54 3.24 1.16
CA LYS A 50 -22.04 4.49 0.55
C LYS A 50 -21.76 4.62 -0.95
N SER A 51 -21.75 3.54 -1.72
CA SER A 51 -21.50 3.55 -3.18
C SER A 51 -20.21 4.26 -3.58
N ARG A 52 -19.16 4.20 -2.76
CA ARG A 52 -17.83 4.75 -3.04
C ARG A 52 -16.94 3.70 -3.68
N TYR A 53 -15.90 4.16 -4.38
CA TYR A 53 -14.86 3.22 -4.84
C TYR A 53 -14.03 2.70 -3.69
N ASN A 54 -13.72 1.40 -3.72
CA ASN A 54 -12.86 0.72 -2.78
C ASN A 54 -11.40 0.92 -3.19
N LEU A 55 -10.67 1.70 -2.40
CA LEU A 55 -9.26 2.00 -2.61
C LEU A 55 -8.41 1.12 -1.68
N TYR A 56 -7.58 0.28 -2.26
CA TYR A 56 -6.63 -0.55 -1.53
C TYR A 56 -5.25 0.11 -1.42
N ILE A 57 -4.71 0.14 -0.22
CA ILE A 57 -3.37 0.65 0.10
C ILE A 57 -2.56 -0.45 0.78
N PRO A 58 -1.85 -1.28 0.02
CA PRO A 58 -0.86 -2.18 0.62
C PRO A 58 0.27 -1.33 1.19
N LEU A 59 0.50 -1.44 2.51
CA LEU A 59 1.54 -0.65 3.15
C LEU A 59 2.91 -1.09 2.66
N GLN A 60 3.70 -0.11 2.26
CA GLN A 60 5.08 -0.30 1.83
C GLN A 60 5.97 -0.63 3.02
N MET A 61 6.97 -1.47 2.81
CA MET A 61 8.10 -1.56 3.75
C MET A 61 8.79 -0.19 3.79
N TYR A 62 8.90 0.39 4.99
CA TYR A 62 9.52 1.71 5.15
C TYR A 62 10.38 1.74 6.42
N PRO A 63 11.59 2.26 6.33
CA PRO A 63 12.28 2.75 5.13
C PRO A 63 12.67 1.63 4.16
N GLU A 64 12.63 1.94 2.85
CA GLU A 64 13.02 1.00 1.80
C GLU A 64 13.68 1.76 0.66
N ALA A 65 14.85 1.29 0.22
CA ALA A 65 15.64 1.93 -0.85
C ALA A 65 14.87 2.11 -2.16
N THR A 66 13.92 1.21 -2.46
CA THR A 66 13.10 1.31 -3.67
C THR A 66 12.23 2.57 -3.69
N ILE A 67 11.84 3.10 -2.54
CA ILE A 67 11.11 4.38 -2.44
C ILE A 67 12.06 5.51 -2.85
N ASP A 68 13.27 5.52 -2.32
CA ASP A 68 14.26 6.57 -2.57
C ASP A 68 14.62 6.65 -4.07
N TYR A 69 14.80 5.50 -4.71
CA TYR A 69 15.13 5.45 -6.15
C TYR A 69 13.94 5.76 -7.08
N ALA A 70 12.73 5.39 -6.70
CA ALA A 70 11.57 5.54 -7.57
C ALA A 70 10.86 6.89 -7.41
N CYS A 71 11.05 7.59 -6.29
CA CYS A 71 10.48 8.91 -6.06
C CYS A 71 11.29 9.98 -6.80
N GLN A 72 10.68 10.59 -7.81
CA GLN A 72 11.31 11.66 -8.59
C GLN A 72 11.41 12.99 -7.82
N ASP A 73 10.65 13.13 -6.74
CA ASP A 73 10.61 14.32 -5.91
C ASP A 73 10.78 13.89 -4.44
N ILE A 74 11.82 14.41 -3.79
CA ILE A 74 12.21 14.05 -2.42
C ILE A 74 11.08 14.21 -1.40
N LYS A 75 10.13 15.11 -1.65
CA LYS A 75 8.98 15.30 -0.76
C LYS A 75 8.10 14.04 -0.62
N TYR A 76 8.15 13.10 -1.58
CA TYR A 76 7.39 11.85 -1.53
C TYR A 76 8.13 10.69 -0.88
N VAL A 77 9.39 10.87 -0.52
CA VAL A 77 10.18 9.91 0.26
C VAL A 77 9.62 9.77 1.66
N ASP A 78 9.10 10.86 2.25
CA ASP A 78 8.38 10.78 3.55
C ASP A 78 7.03 10.05 3.37
N TYR A 79 7.12 8.73 3.45
CA TYR A 79 6.01 7.82 3.20
C TYR A 79 4.80 8.09 4.10
N TYR A 80 5.02 8.17 5.41
CA TYR A 80 3.91 8.30 6.37
C TYR A 80 3.18 9.63 6.23
N LYS A 81 3.91 10.71 6.11
CA LYS A 81 3.34 12.04 5.90
C LYS A 81 2.47 12.08 4.65
N ASN A 82 2.99 11.58 3.54
CA ASN A 82 2.26 11.59 2.26
C ASN A 82 1.03 10.67 2.28
N LEU A 83 1.13 9.51 2.94
CA LEU A 83 0.01 8.60 3.13
C LEU A 83 -1.13 9.26 3.92
N PHE A 84 -0.83 9.86 5.08
CA PHE A 84 -1.85 10.51 5.90
C PHE A 84 -2.47 11.74 5.22
N LEU A 85 -1.68 12.54 4.52
CA LEU A 85 -2.20 13.67 3.75
C LEU A 85 -3.15 13.20 2.63
N PHE A 86 -2.79 12.12 1.94
CA PHE A 86 -3.65 11.53 0.93
C PHE A 86 -4.97 11.02 1.51
N ILE A 87 -4.91 10.28 2.60
CA ILE A 87 -6.09 9.76 3.29
C ILE A 87 -6.99 10.90 3.74
N LYS A 88 -6.46 11.89 4.44
CA LYS A 88 -7.20 13.07 4.92
C LYS A 88 -7.92 13.80 3.78
N LYS A 89 -7.29 13.91 2.62
CA LYS A 89 -7.85 14.61 1.45
C LYS A 89 -8.95 13.81 0.75
N ASN A 90 -8.83 12.48 0.74
CA ASN A 90 -9.60 11.63 -0.17
C ASN A 90 -10.65 10.74 0.52
N HIS A 91 -10.62 10.60 1.84
CA HIS A 91 -11.48 9.69 2.62
C HIS A 91 -12.99 9.87 2.37
N GLN A 92 -13.44 11.07 2.00
CA GLN A 92 -14.87 11.30 1.71
C GLN A 92 -15.33 10.69 0.39
N LYS A 93 -14.41 10.39 -0.53
CA LYS A 93 -14.70 9.89 -1.87
C LYS A 93 -14.39 8.40 -2.06
N PHE A 94 -13.63 7.81 -1.14
CA PHE A 94 -13.19 6.43 -1.21
C PHE A 94 -13.47 5.68 0.09
N ASN A 95 -13.79 4.41 -0.01
CA ASN A 95 -13.63 3.46 1.09
C ASN A 95 -12.16 3.03 1.08
N ILE A 96 -11.45 3.26 2.16
CA ILE A 96 -10.00 3.05 2.23
C ILE A 96 -9.72 1.74 2.97
N PHE A 97 -9.07 0.82 2.29
CA PHE A 97 -8.62 -0.46 2.80
C PHE A 97 -7.11 -0.48 2.90
N ILE A 98 -6.59 -0.71 4.09
CA ILE A 98 -5.15 -0.75 4.35
C ILE A 98 -4.76 -2.14 4.79
N LYS A 99 -3.69 -2.68 4.24
CA LYS A 99 -3.11 -3.95 4.67
C LYS A 99 -1.64 -3.77 5.03
N GLU A 100 -1.25 -4.31 6.18
CA GLU A 100 0.14 -4.31 6.61
C GLU A 100 1.00 -5.26 5.76
N HIS A 101 2.28 -4.91 5.63
CA HIS A 101 3.24 -5.80 5.00
C HIS A 101 3.67 -6.89 6.01
N PRO A 102 3.56 -8.19 5.67
CA PRO A 102 3.83 -9.26 6.64
C PRO A 102 5.20 -9.20 7.32
N ASN A 103 6.24 -8.77 6.58
CA ASN A 103 7.61 -8.75 7.10
C ASN A 103 7.87 -7.65 8.13
N ILE A 104 7.02 -6.64 8.19
CA ILE A 104 7.20 -5.50 9.12
C ILE A 104 6.01 -5.29 10.06
N MET A 105 5.16 -6.29 10.17
CA MET A 105 4.09 -6.28 11.16
C MET A 105 4.65 -5.99 12.55
N ALA A 106 4.05 -5.03 13.26
CA ALA A 106 4.47 -4.50 14.56
C ALA A 106 5.78 -3.69 14.58
N LEU A 107 6.45 -3.47 13.46
CA LEU A 107 7.64 -2.61 13.40
C LEU A 107 7.33 -1.13 13.18
N ARG A 108 6.10 -0.81 12.77
CA ARG A 108 5.67 0.60 12.65
C ARG A 108 5.42 1.22 14.03
N PRO A 109 5.60 2.54 14.16
CA PRO A 109 5.28 3.22 15.40
C PRO A 109 3.83 2.96 15.85
N ALA A 110 3.62 2.75 17.15
CA ALA A 110 2.28 2.53 17.70
C ALA A 110 1.31 3.67 17.38
N SER A 111 1.83 4.91 17.30
CA SER A 111 1.07 6.09 16.89
C SER A 111 0.47 5.95 15.47
N PHE A 112 1.18 5.27 14.57
CA PHE A 112 0.69 5.00 13.22
C PHE A 112 -0.58 4.15 13.27
N TYR A 113 -0.52 3.00 13.95
CA TYR A 113 -1.70 2.12 14.06
C TYR A 113 -2.85 2.77 14.80
N LYS A 114 -2.56 3.54 15.86
CA LYS A 114 -3.57 4.31 16.59
C LYS A 114 -4.27 5.31 15.68
N SER A 115 -3.53 6.00 14.83
CA SER A 115 -4.09 6.98 13.89
C SER A 115 -4.99 6.32 12.85
N ILE A 116 -4.62 5.13 12.37
CA ILE A 116 -5.44 4.36 11.40
C ILE A 116 -6.69 3.81 12.07
N LYS A 117 -6.57 3.16 13.23
CA LYS A 117 -7.70 2.54 13.93
C LYS A 117 -8.75 3.54 14.41
N ASN A 118 -8.33 4.75 14.77
CA ASN A 118 -9.26 5.80 15.21
C ASN A 118 -10.05 6.43 14.06
N ASP A 119 -9.65 6.19 12.82
CA ASP A 119 -10.37 6.72 11.66
C ASP A 119 -11.37 5.69 11.14
N LYS A 120 -12.64 5.86 11.50
CA LYS A 120 -13.76 4.99 11.09
C LYS A 120 -13.94 4.85 9.57
N ARG A 121 -13.18 5.59 8.77
CA ARG A 121 -13.21 5.59 7.30
C ARG A 121 -12.18 4.67 6.69
N ILE A 122 -11.32 4.11 7.55
CA ILE A 122 -10.26 3.20 7.17
C ILE A 122 -10.59 1.82 7.71
N THR A 123 -10.60 0.85 6.82
CA THR A 123 -10.68 -0.57 7.18
C THR A 123 -9.31 -1.19 7.08
N VAL A 124 -8.83 -1.79 8.16
CA VAL A 124 -7.57 -2.50 8.16
C VAL A 124 -7.83 -3.97 7.84
N ILE A 125 -7.25 -4.45 6.75
CA ILE A 125 -7.34 -5.85 6.32
C ILE A 125 -6.32 -6.68 7.11
N PRO A 126 -6.63 -7.94 7.47
CA PRO A 126 -5.67 -8.83 8.13
C PRO A 126 -4.35 -8.93 7.34
N THR A 127 -3.23 -8.90 8.06
CA THR A 127 -1.89 -8.85 7.46
C THR A 127 -1.61 -10.02 6.52
N TYR A 128 -2.12 -11.20 6.85
CA TYR A 128 -1.91 -12.43 6.06
C TYR A 128 -3.03 -12.72 5.06
N GLU A 129 -4.00 -11.80 4.88
CA GLU A 129 -5.02 -11.95 3.84
C GLU A 129 -4.36 -12.02 2.45
N ASN A 130 -4.89 -12.88 1.59
CA ASN A 130 -4.34 -13.07 0.26
C ASN A 130 -4.54 -11.83 -0.60
N SER A 131 -3.44 -11.24 -1.09
CA SER A 131 -3.49 -10.03 -1.93
C SER A 131 -4.28 -10.25 -3.22
N ASN A 132 -4.26 -11.45 -3.81
CA ASN A 132 -5.04 -11.76 -5.01
C ASN A 132 -6.54 -11.69 -4.72
N TYR A 133 -6.96 -12.22 -3.57
CA TYR A 133 -8.34 -12.17 -3.12
C TYR A 133 -8.82 -10.73 -2.87
N ILE A 134 -7.96 -9.90 -2.27
CA ILE A 134 -8.25 -8.48 -2.08
C ILE A 134 -8.43 -7.78 -3.43
N LEU A 135 -7.53 -8.05 -4.40
CA LEU A 135 -7.57 -7.41 -5.71
C LEU A 135 -8.84 -7.74 -6.52
N GLU A 136 -9.52 -8.83 -6.22
CA GLU A 136 -10.82 -9.16 -6.84
C GLU A 136 -11.97 -8.27 -6.35
N LYS A 137 -11.82 -7.64 -5.19
CA LYS A 137 -12.87 -6.91 -4.47
C LYS A 137 -12.71 -5.40 -4.47
N ILE A 138 -11.58 -4.89 -4.94
CA ILE A 138 -11.26 -3.46 -4.91
C ILE A 138 -11.34 -2.82 -6.29
N ASP A 139 -11.48 -1.50 -6.33
CA ASP A 139 -11.67 -0.74 -7.57
C ASP A 139 -10.41 0.00 -8.02
N CYS A 140 -9.47 0.24 -7.12
CA CYS A 140 -8.19 0.87 -7.41
C CYS A 140 -7.18 0.61 -6.30
N THR A 141 -5.90 0.79 -6.62
CA THR A 141 -4.79 0.57 -5.70
C THR A 141 -3.92 1.83 -5.61
N LEU A 142 -3.50 2.19 -4.41
CA LEU A 142 -2.47 3.21 -4.18
C LEU A 142 -1.20 2.52 -3.67
N VAL A 143 -0.11 2.70 -4.40
CA VAL A 143 1.20 2.15 -4.06
C VAL A 143 2.28 3.21 -4.17
N TRP A 144 3.46 2.95 -3.61
CA TRP A 144 4.70 3.68 -3.96
C TRP A 144 5.48 2.86 -4.98
N THR A 145 6.01 1.71 -4.57
CA THR A 145 6.85 0.85 -5.41
C THR A 145 6.46 -0.63 -5.35
N GLY A 146 5.54 -0.99 -4.45
CA GLY A 146 5.16 -2.38 -4.18
C GLY A 146 4.64 -3.14 -5.40
N THR A 147 4.98 -4.42 -5.50
CA THR A 147 4.62 -5.33 -6.61
C THR A 147 3.11 -5.50 -6.78
N VAL A 148 2.32 -5.29 -5.73
CA VAL A 148 0.86 -5.29 -5.80
C VAL A 148 0.33 -4.28 -6.84
N GLY A 149 1.07 -3.19 -7.10
CA GLY A 149 0.74 -2.27 -8.19
C GLY A 149 0.86 -2.91 -9.57
N PHE A 150 1.87 -3.75 -9.81
CA PHE A 150 1.99 -4.52 -11.04
C PHE A 150 0.85 -5.54 -11.17
N ASP A 151 0.57 -6.30 -10.10
CA ASP A 151 -0.52 -7.26 -10.08
C ASP A 151 -1.88 -6.61 -10.36
N SER A 152 -2.10 -5.40 -9.85
CA SER A 152 -3.28 -4.59 -10.12
C SER A 152 -3.37 -4.24 -11.62
N LEU A 153 -2.28 -3.72 -12.20
CA LEU A 153 -2.27 -3.32 -13.61
C LEU A 153 -2.59 -4.46 -14.56
N ILE A 154 -1.98 -5.63 -14.37
CA ILE A 154 -2.21 -6.80 -15.25
C ILE A 154 -3.63 -7.38 -15.10
N ARG A 155 -4.31 -7.09 -14.00
CA ARG A 155 -5.73 -7.42 -13.78
C ARG A 155 -6.68 -6.34 -14.31
N GLY A 156 -6.15 -5.20 -14.76
CA GLY A 156 -6.94 -4.08 -15.27
C GLY A 156 -7.44 -3.12 -14.19
N ILE A 157 -6.95 -3.26 -12.96
CA ILE A 157 -7.26 -2.37 -11.85
C ILE A 157 -6.41 -1.10 -12.00
N PRO A 158 -7.01 0.10 -11.97
CA PRO A 158 -6.25 1.35 -12.02
C PRO A 158 -5.34 1.51 -10.79
N VAL A 159 -4.12 2.00 -11.04
CA VAL A 159 -3.09 2.19 -10.03
C VAL A 159 -2.72 3.66 -9.93
N LEU A 160 -2.71 4.14 -8.69
CA LEU A 160 -2.22 5.44 -8.30
C LEU A 160 -0.85 5.29 -7.64
N SER A 161 0.09 6.19 -7.89
CA SER A 161 1.37 6.20 -7.19
C SER A 161 1.94 7.60 -7.09
N PHE A 162 2.66 7.88 -6.01
CA PHE A 162 3.48 9.08 -5.86
C PHE A 162 4.87 8.93 -6.52
N CYS A 163 5.27 7.72 -6.85
CA CYS A 163 6.56 7.38 -7.43
C CYS A 163 6.38 6.79 -8.83
N LYS A 164 7.50 6.58 -9.52
CA LYS A 164 7.53 5.91 -10.83
C LYS A 164 8.23 4.55 -10.72
N PRO A 165 7.54 3.50 -10.22
CA PRO A 165 8.12 2.16 -10.16
C PRO A 165 8.40 1.58 -11.54
N TYR A 166 9.19 0.50 -11.61
CA TYR A 166 9.60 -0.15 -12.85
C TYR A 166 8.44 -0.57 -13.76
N TYR A 167 7.24 -0.76 -13.22
CA TYR A 167 6.03 -1.12 -13.98
C TYR A 167 5.13 0.07 -14.32
N ALA A 168 5.54 1.31 -14.06
CA ALA A 168 4.74 2.52 -14.28
C ALA A 168 4.45 2.76 -15.76
N SER A 169 3.45 2.10 -16.30
CA SER A 169 3.09 2.16 -17.71
C SER A 169 1.59 2.03 -17.98
N GLY A 170 1.20 2.46 -19.17
CA GLY A 170 -0.17 2.32 -19.65
C GLY A 170 -1.14 3.36 -19.09
N SER A 171 -2.36 3.35 -19.65
CA SER A 171 -3.39 4.34 -19.33
C SER A 171 -4.05 4.13 -17.96
N ARG A 172 -3.89 2.95 -17.35
CA ARG A 172 -4.43 2.60 -16.03
C ARG A 172 -3.52 3.01 -14.88
N PHE A 173 -2.26 3.39 -15.18
CA PHE A 173 -1.31 3.91 -14.20
C PHE A 173 -1.36 5.44 -14.17
N MET A 174 -1.45 6.02 -12.98
CA MET A 174 -1.48 7.46 -12.78
C MET A 174 -0.50 7.89 -11.69
N ILE A 175 0.49 8.70 -12.06
CA ILE A 175 1.31 9.41 -11.07
C ILE A 175 0.46 10.54 -10.48
N ILE A 176 0.39 10.56 -9.15
CA ILE A 176 -0.32 11.59 -8.40
C ILE A 176 0.67 12.44 -7.59
N LYS A 177 0.24 13.64 -7.26
CA LYS A 177 0.94 14.57 -6.39
C LYS A 177 -0.01 14.99 -5.27
N GLN A 178 0.52 15.60 -4.21
CA GLN A 178 -0.33 16.10 -3.11
C GLN A 178 -1.36 17.12 -3.59
N GLU A 179 -0.99 17.95 -4.56
CA GLU A 179 -1.86 18.95 -5.18
C GLU A 179 -2.85 18.35 -6.19
N THR A 180 -2.72 17.07 -6.60
CA THR A 180 -3.65 16.43 -7.52
C THR A 180 -5.07 16.46 -6.96
N GLN A 181 -5.98 17.06 -7.69
CA GLN A 181 -7.39 17.17 -7.28
C GLN A 181 -8.06 15.79 -7.16
N THR A 182 -8.84 15.59 -6.11
CA THR A 182 -9.61 14.35 -5.89
C THR A 182 -10.53 14.03 -7.06
N SER A 183 -11.12 15.04 -7.70
CA SER A 183 -11.97 14.89 -8.89
C SER A 183 -11.21 14.27 -10.07
N LYS A 184 -9.93 14.61 -10.26
CA LYS A 184 -9.08 14.04 -11.29
C LYS A 184 -8.80 12.56 -11.03
N ILE A 185 -8.50 12.22 -9.79
CA ILE A 185 -8.31 10.81 -9.34
C ILE A 185 -9.60 10.03 -9.58
N TYR A 186 -10.74 10.57 -9.14
CA TYR A 186 -12.05 9.96 -9.30
C TYR A 186 -12.39 9.69 -10.77
N LYS A 187 -12.18 10.68 -11.66
CA LYS A 187 -12.39 10.54 -13.11
C LYS A 187 -11.51 9.43 -13.70
N HIS A 188 -10.24 9.35 -13.25
CA HIS A 188 -9.33 8.31 -13.70
C HIS A 188 -9.84 6.93 -13.32
N ILE A 189 -10.22 6.70 -12.06
CA ILE A 189 -10.75 5.42 -11.60
C ILE A 189 -12.05 5.08 -12.34
N LYS A 190 -13.00 6.02 -12.43
CA LYS A 190 -14.28 5.84 -13.14
C LYS A 190 -14.09 5.39 -14.58
N ARG A 191 -13.07 5.89 -15.28
CA ARG A 191 -12.76 5.52 -16.66
C ARG A 191 -12.52 4.01 -16.82
N PHE A 192 -11.93 3.35 -15.81
CA PHE A 192 -11.53 1.95 -15.86
C PHE A 192 -12.37 1.04 -14.95
N TYR A 193 -13.29 1.60 -14.19
CA TYR A 193 -14.16 0.87 -13.27
C TYR A 193 -14.88 -0.27 -13.97
N LYS A 194 -14.74 -1.49 -13.44
CA LYS A 194 -15.29 -2.75 -13.99
C LYS A 194 -14.95 -3.04 -15.46
N LYS A 195 -13.98 -2.34 -16.04
CA LYS A 195 -13.53 -2.62 -17.40
C LYS A 195 -12.41 -3.65 -17.41
N ARG A 196 -12.64 -4.74 -18.09
CA ARG A 196 -11.60 -5.75 -18.30
C ARG A 196 -10.41 -5.14 -19.04
N ILE A 197 -9.22 -5.60 -18.72
CA ILE A 197 -8.01 -5.27 -19.46
C ILE A 197 -7.98 -6.07 -20.75
N THR A 198 -7.55 -5.45 -21.84
CA THR A 198 -7.36 -6.15 -23.11
C THR A 198 -6.00 -6.85 -23.16
N LEU A 199 -5.91 -7.94 -23.91
CA LEU A 199 -4.63 -8.64 -24.13
C LEU A 199 -3.54 -7.70 -24.69
N THR A 200 -3.94 -6.75 -25.54
CA THR A 200 -3.04 -5.75 -26.11
C THR A 200 -2.49 -4.82 -25.02
N GLU A 201 -3.32 -4.36 -24.08
CA GLU A 201 -2.87 -3.57 -22.94
C GLU A 201 -1.90 -4.36 -22.06
N GLN A 202 -2.23 -5.62 -21.73
CA GLN A 202 -1.34 -6.48 -20.94
C GLN A 202 0.02 -6.66 -21.62
N LYS A 203 0.05 -7.01 -22.92
CA LYS A 203 1.29 -7.15 -23.68
C LYS A 203 2.14 -5.88 -23.68
N LYS A 204 1.52 -4.69 -23.74
CA LYS A 204 2.23 -3.40 -23.64
C LYS A 204 2.87 -3.22 -22.26
N ILE A 205 2.17 -3.57 -21.18
CA ILE A 205 2.70 -3.51 -19.81
C ILE A 205 3.91 -4.45 -19.68
N PHE A 206 3.79 -5.71 -20.06
CA PHE A 206 4.90 -6.67 -20.02
C PHE A 206 6.10 -6.22 -20.85
N LYS A 207 5.87 -5.74 -22.07
CA LYS A 207 6.95 -5.19 -22.92
C LYS A 207 7.67 -4.01 -22.28
N TYR A 208 6.94 -3.14 -21.60
CA TYR A 208 7.52 -2.03 -20.86
C TYR A 208 8.37 -2.52 -19.68
N VAL A 209 7.84 -3.42 -18.87
CA VAL A 209 8.54 -4.00 -17.71
C VAL A 209 9.84 -4.67 -18.14
N ASN A 210 9.79 -5.53 -19.15
CA ASN A 210 10.98 -6.19 -19.66
C ASN A 210 12.07 -5.18 -20.08
N ARG A 211 11.70 -4.08 -20.72
CA ARG A 211 12.65 -3.02 -21.08
C ARG A 211 13.25 -2.29 -19.88
N GLN A 212 12.59 -2.27 -18.72
CA GLN A 212 13.15 -1.67 -17.51
C GLN A 212 14.10 -2.61 -16.77
N LEU A 213 13.85 -3.92 -16.84
CA LEU A 213 14.65 -4.94 -16.15
C LEU A 213 15.98 -5.26 -16.87
N TYR A 214 16.07 -4.99 -18.18
CA TYR A 214 17.23 -5.30 -19.02
C TYR A 214 17.97 -4.04 -19.50
N LYS A 215 17.79 -2.91 -18.81
CA LYS A 215 18.61 -1.71 -18.93
C LYS A 215 19.72 -1.70 -17.90
#